data_bd27fc1de9793807553959292e375aae
#
_entry.id   bd27fc1de9793807553959292e375aae
#
_cell.length_a   1.000
_cell.length_b   1.000
_cell.length_c   1.000
_cell.angle_alpha   90.00
_cell.angle_beta   90.00
_cell.angle_gamma   90.00
#
_symmetry.space_group_name_H-M   'P 1'
#
loop_
_entity.id
_entity.type
_entity.pdbx_description
1 polymer ?
#
loop_
_entity_poly.entity_id
_entity_poly.type
_entity_poly.pdbx_seq_one_letter_code
_entity_poly.pdbx_strand_id
1 'polypeptide(L)'
;KANLTILSSDIRGFTTISEQNAPEEIVNLLNDYFTCMENAITMHGGSIEKIVGDAIIAAFYEGNAGDNHAVRACHAAVAMRRHLADFNAMRNHHGNFTIDTGIGLATGEAVLGFAGRAGRRREFFLIGDVIQRAETLESMTKSGISSRIFVDRPTYDLCNDVIDFCPELASNEPTFFREVDDGC
;
A
#
# COMPACT_ATOMS: atom_id res chain seq x y z
N LYS A 1 -17.46 12.12 -7.07
CA LYS A 1 -17.22 11.05 -6.12
C LYS A 1 -16.95 9.75 -6.88
N ALA A 2 -16.06 8.92 -6.38
CA ALA A 2 -15.81 7.59 -6.89
C ALA A 2 -15.74 6.62 -5.71
N ASN A 3 -16.15 5.37 -5.95
CA ASN A 3 -15.89 4.26 -5.06
C ASN A 3 -14.56 3.63 -5.47
N LEU A 4 -13.69 3.36 -4.51
CA LEU A 4 -12.33 2.90 -4.78
C LEU A 4 -11.73 2.20 -3.56
N THR A 5 -10.62 1.49 -3.79
CA THR A 5 -9.77 0.98 -2.71
C THR A 5 -8.45 1.76 -2.71
N ILE A 6 -8.07 2.28 -1.56
CA ILE A 6 -6.77 2.91 -1.32
C ILE A 6 -5.82 1.88 -0.75
N LEU A 7 -4.60 1.90 -1.29
CA LEU A 7 -3.44 1.22 -0.77
C LEU A 7 -2.48 2.26 -0.19
N SER A 8 -2.12 2.09 1.08
CA SER A 8 -1.06 2.84 1.75
C SER A 8 0.08 1.90 2.14
N SER A 9 1.31 2.25 1.80
CA SER A 9 2.50 1.46 2.16
C SER A 9 3.62 2.39 2.62
N ASP A 10 4.39 1.95 3.63
CA ASP A 10 5.49 2.72 4.22
C ASP A 10 6.66 1.81 4.60
N ILE A 11 7.91 2.32 4.53
CA ILE A 11 9.11 1.57 4.91
C ILE A 11 9.30 1.61 6.41
N ARG A 12 9.46 0.45 7.03
CA ARG A 12 9.65 0.33 8.47
C ARG A 12 10.98 0.93 8.93
N GLY A 13 10.89 1.88 9.87
CA GLY A 13 12.08 2.51 10.46
C GLY A 13 12.88 3.39 9.50
N PHE A 14 12.26 3.91 8.45
CA PHE A 14 12.94 4.69 7.42
C PHE A 14 13.70 5.90 7.99
N THR A 15 13.16 6.59 8.99
CA THR A 15 13.87 7.68 9.67
C THR A 15 15.24 7.26 10.17
N THR A 16 15.31 6.13 10.88
CA THR A 16 16.58 5.58 11.40
C THR A 16 17.51 5.15 10.25
N ILE A 17 16.94 4.52 9.22
CA ILE A 17 17.70 4.10 8.02
C ILE A 17 18.32 5.33 7.35
N SER A 18 17.55 6.39 7.16
CA SER A 18 18.02 7.61 6.48
C SER A 18 19.07 8.39 7.29
N GLU A 19 19.02 8.33 8.61
CA GLU A 19 20.02 8.94 9.49
C GLU A 19 21.36 8.18 9.53
N GLN A 20 21.33 6.87 9.26
CA GLN A 20 22.50 5.99 9.36
C GLN A 20 23.25 5.77 8.05
N ASN A 21 22.70 6.22 6.93
CA ASN A 21 23.27 5.97 5.60
C ASN A 21 23.50 7.28 4.83
N ALA A 22 24.38 7.23 3.84
CA ALA A 22 24.66 8.39 3.01
C ALA A 22 23.42 8.82 2.20
N PRO A 23 23.18 10.13 2.01
CA PRO A 23 21.99 10.62 1.27
C PRO A 23 21.85 10.01 -0.13
N GLU A 24 22.97 9.81 -0.83
CA GLU A 24 23.00 9.22 -2.18
C GLU A 24 22.54 7.76 -2.15
N GLU A 25 22.90 7.01 -1.12
CA GLU A 25 22.45 5.61 -0.95
C GLU A 25 20.96 5.54 -0.68
N ILE A 26 20.42 6.48 0.11
CA ILE A 26 18.99 6.57 0.39
C ILE A 26 18.19 6.93 -0.87
N VAL A 27 18.68 7.88 -1.68
CA VAL A 27 18.03 8.24 -2.95
C VAL A 27 18.02 7.05 -3.92
N ASN A 28 19.12 6.32 -4.04
CA ASN A 28 19.20 5.12 -4.88
C ASN A 28 18.26 4.01 -4.37
N LEU A 29 18.25 3.78 -3.05
CA LEU A 29 17.32 2.84 -2.41
C LEU A 29 15.87 3.16 -2.77
N LEU A 30 15.45 4.42 -2.59
CA LEU A 30 14.07 4.85 -2.85
C LEU A 30 13.71 4.74 -4.32
N ASN A 31 14.58 5.12 -5.24
CA ASN A 31 14.34 5.00 -6.68
C ASN A 31 14.12 3.55 -7.10
N ASP A 32 14.96 2.63 -6.65
CA ASP A 32 14.85 1.22 -6.96
C ASP A 32 13.60 0.60 -6.31
N TYR A 33 13.33 0.97 -5.04
CA TYR A 33 12.15 0.54 -4.30
C TYR A 33 10.86 0.99 -4.98
N PHE A 34 10.73 2.29 -5.29
CA PHE A 34 9.52 2.82 -5.93
C PHE A 34 9.30 2.20 -7.30
N THR A 35 10.34 2.02 -8.10
CA THR A 35 10.22 1.33 -9.41
C THR A 35 9.68 -0.09 -9.25
N CYS A 36 10.17 -0.81 -8.24
CA CYS A 36 9.74 -2.16 -7.95
C CYS A 36 8.26 -2.22 -7.49
N MET A 37 7.87 -1.30 -6.62
CA MET A 37 6.50 -1.23 -6.09
C MET A 37 5.49 -0.73 -7.13
N GLU A 38 5.87 0.28 -7.94
CA GLU A 38 5.03 0.79 -9.03
C GLU A 38 4.66 -0.30 -10.01
N ASN A 39 5.61 -1.15 -10.38
CA ASN A 39 5.36 -2.30 -11.25
C ASN A 39 4.29 -3.24 -10.67
N ALA A 40 4.38 -3.58 -9.38
CA ALA A 40 3.39 -4.43 -8.72
C ALA A 40 1.99 -3.78 -8.71
N ILE A 41 1.91 -2.48 -8.44
CA ILE A 41 0.65 -1.73 -8.39
C ILE A 41 0.01 -1.63 -9.77
N THR A 42 0.77 -1.21 -10.78
CA THR A 42 0.26 -0.95 -12.15
C THR A 42 -0.13 -2.22 -12.87
N MET A 43 0.58 -3.34 -12.67
CA MET A 43 0.21 -4.64 -13.23
C MET A 43 -1.17 -5.12 -12.76
N HIS A 44 -1.64 -4.66 -11.61
CA HIS A 44 -2.97 -4.96 -11.07
C HIS A 44 -3.97 -3.82 -11.28
N GLY A 45 -3.65 -2.87 -12.17
CA GLY A 45 -4.54 -1.76 -12.55
C GLY A 45 -4.70 -0.70 -11.47
N GLY A 46 -3.74 -0.58 -10.57
CA GLY A 46 -3.64 0.53 -9.60
C GLY A 46 -2.93 1.74 -10.21
N SER A 47 -3.19 2.91 -9.65
CA SER A 47 -2.54 4.18 -9.98
C SER A 47 -1.87 4.74 -8.73
N ILE A 48 -0.59 5.10 -8.81
CA ILE A 48 0.08 5.84 -7.73
C ILE A 48 -0.42 7.28 -7.76
N GLU A 49 -1.10 7.68 -6.69
CA GLU A 49 -1.66 9.01 -6.55
C GLU A 49 -0.67 9.97 -5.87
N LYS A 50 0.14 9.45 -4.96
CA LYS A 50 1.08 10.26 -4.20
C LYS A 50 2.22 9.42 -3.63
N ILE A 51 3.42 10.02 -3.64
CA ILE A 51 4.59 9.57 -2.87
C ILE A 51 4.93 10.67 -1.87
N VAL A 52 5.07 10.32 -0.60
CA VAL A 52 5.40 11.26 0.49
C VAL A 52 6.53 10.66 1.31
N GLY A 53 7.75 11.17 1.12
CA GLY A 53 8.94 10.55 1.72
C GLY A 53 9.15 9.14 1.18
N ASP A 54 9.00 8.14 2.03
CA ASP A 54 9.07 6.71 1.70
C ASP A 54 7.69 6.04 1.56
N ALA A 55 6.61 6.79 1.83
CA ALA A 55 5.25 6.29 1.75
C ALA A 55 4.68 6.36 0.31
N ILE A 56 3.96 5.31 -0.08
CA ILE A 56 3.21 5.23 -1.34
C ILE A 56 1.72 5.22 -1.03
N ILE A 57 0.96 6.09 -1.71
CA ILE A 57 -0.50 6.05 -1.72
C ILE A 57 -0.94 5.76 -3.15
N ALA A 58 -1.63 4.63 -3.34
CA ALA A 58 -2.17 4.22 -4.63
C ALA A 58 -3.68 4.01 -4.54
N ALA A 59 -4.37 4.19 -5.67
CA ALA A 59 -5.80 3.99 -5.78
C ALA A 59 -6.14 2.93 -6.84
N PHE A 60 -7.14 2.13 -6.51
CA PHE A 60 -7.76 1.16 -7.39
C PHE A 60 -9.21 1.59 -7.58
N TYR A 61 -9.49 2.14 -8.74
CA TYR A 61 -10.82 2.67 -9.07
C TYR A 61 -11.77 1.56 -9.50
N GLU A 62 -13.06 1.75 -9.21
CA GLU A 62 -14.10 0.89 -9.74
C GLU A 62 -14.04 0.91 -11.28
N GLY A 63 -14.00 -0.27 -11.86
CA GLY A 63 -13.91 -0.48 -13.31
C GLY A 63 -15.27 -0.85 -13.92
N ASN A 64 -15.23 -1.57 -15.05
CA ASN A 64 -16.43 -2.10 -15.71
C ASN A 64 -17.11 -3.17 -14.86
N ALA A 65 -18.38 -3.48 -15.19
CA ALA A 65 -19.15 -4.52 -14.49
C ALA A 65 -18.38 -5.84 -14.38
N GLY A 66 -18.19 -6.32 -13.14
CA GLY A 66 -17.42 -7.53 -12.81
C GLY A 66 -15.96 -7.29 -12.41
N ASP A 67 -15.46 -6.05 -12.50
CA ASP A 67 -14.12 -5.69 -12.04
C ASP A 67 -14.16 -5.27 -10.55
N ASN A 68 -13.50 -6.07 -9.71
CA ASN A 68 -13.45 -5.82 -8.26
C ASN A 68 -12.14 -5.12 -7.88
N HIS A 69 -12.21 -3.80 -7.64
CA HIS A 69 -11.06 -3.00 -7.27
C HIS A 69 -10.42 -3.42 -5.94
N ALA A 70 -11.17 -3.97 -4.99
CA ALA A 70 -10.63 -4.47 -3.72
C ALA A 70 -9.79 -5.75 -3.94
N VAL A 71 -10.25 -6.67 -4.79
CA VAL A 71 -9.49 -7.87 -5.17
C VAL A 71 -8.20 -7.47 -5.87
N ARG A 72 -8.25 -6.53 -6.82
CA ARG A 72 -7.04 -6.03 -7.50
C ARG A 72 -6.04 -5.40 -6.54
N ALA A 73 -6.53 -4.63 -5.57
CA ALA A 73 -5.69 -4.03 -4.54
C ALA A 73 -5.02 -5.08 -3.64
N CYS A 74 -5.74 -6.14 -3.23
CA CYS A 74 -5.16 -7.24 -2.48
C CYS A 74 -4.08 -7.98 -3.28
N HIS A 75 -4.34 -8.29 -4.55
CA HIS A 75 -3.35 -8.93 -5.42
C HIS A 75 -2.11 -8.05 -5.61
N ALA A 76 -2.28 -6.74 -5.78
CA ALA A 76 -1.17 -5.79 -5.87
C ALA A 76 -0.34 -5.79 -4.58
N ALA A 77 -0.99 -5.78 -3.41
CA ALA A 77 -0.31 -5.81 -2.13
C ALA A 77 0.50 -7.10 -1.92
N VAL A 78 -0.05 -8.26 -2.27
CA VAL A 78 0.68 -9.55 -2.26
C VAL A 78 1.87 -9.51 -3.24
N ALA A 79 1.67 -8.97 -4.45
CA ALA A 79 2.76 -8.82 -5.42
C ALA A 79 3.86 -7.88 -4.90
N MET A 80 3.50 -6.78 -4.23
CA MET A 80 4.46 -5.88 -3.59
C MET A 80 5.32 -6.61 -2.55
N ARG A 81 4.72 -7.47 -1.71
CA ARG A 81 5.46 -8.27 -0.71
C ARG A 81 6.45 -9.23 -1.39
N ARG A 82 6.03 -9.91 -2.47
CA ARG A 82 6.91 -10.80 -3.23
C ARG A 82 8.05 -10.04 -3.90
N HIS A 83 7.75 -8.92 -4.56
CA HIS A 83 8.76 -8.05 -5.16
C HIS A 83 9.73 -7.50 -4.12
N LEU A 84 9.25 -7.18 -2.90
CA LEU A 84 10.11 -6.74 -1.80
C LEU A 84 11.07 -7.86 -1.35
N ALA A 85 10.60 -9.10 -1.30
CA ALA A 85 11.46 -10.25 -0.97
C ALA A 85 12.59 -10.43 -1.99
N ASP A 86 12.28 -10.34 -3.29
CA ASP A 86 13.28 -10.42 -4.38
C ASP A 86 14.24 -9.23 -4.32
N PHE A 87 13.72 -8.03 -4.09
CA PHE A 87 14.51 -6.80 -3.92
C PHE A 87 15.50 -6.94 -2.76
N ASN A 88 15.05 -7.42 -1.61
CA ASN A 88 15.89 -7.66 -0.45
C ASN A 88 16.93 -8.75 -0.68
N ALA A 89 16.59 -9.81 -1.41
CA ALA A 89 17.53 -10.88 -1.77
C ALA A 89 18.69 -10.32 -2.62
N MET A 90 18.39 -9.49 -3.62
CA MET A 90 19.42 -8.83 -4.44
C MET A 90 20.28 -7.88 -3.60
N ARG A 91 19.69 -7.07 -2.71
CA ARG A 91 20.42 -6.16 -1.83
C ARG A 91 21.35 -6.90 -0.89
N ASN A 92 20.86 -7.96 -0.26
CA ASN A 92 21.65 -8.79 0.65
C ASN A 92 22.84 -9.46 -0.07
N HIS A 93 22.65 -9.91 -1.32
CA HIS A 93 23.73 -10.47 -2.14
C HIS A 93 24.85 -9.45 -2.39
N HIS A 94 24.55 -8.16 -2.45
CA HIS A 94 25.53 -7.08 -2.60
C HIS A 94 26.04 -6.51 -1.26
N GLY A 95 25.67 -7.14 -0.12
CA GLY A 95 26.08 -6.69 1.21
C GLY A 95 25.35 -5.44 1.72
N ASN A 96 24.26 -5.05 1.09
CA ASN A 96 23.43 -3.91 1.50
C ASN A 96 22.37 -4.34 2.52
N PHE A 97 21.92 -3.40 3.36
CA PHE A 97 20.83 -3.66 4.31
C PHE A 97 19.50 -3.93 3.59
N THR A 98 18.64 -4.69 4.22
CA THR A 98 17.27 -4.98 3.76
C THR A 98 16.26 -4.04 4.40
N ILE A 99 15.11 -3.89 3.76
CA ILE A 99 13.99 -3.08 4.26
C ILE A 99 12.75 -3.94 4.44
N ASP A 100 11.83 -3.48 5.28
CA ASP A 100 10.51 -4.08 5.45
C ASP A 100 9.42 -3.02 5.29
N THR A 101 8.22 -3.43 4.90
CA THR A 101 7.09 -2.53 4.67
C THR A 101 5.81 -3.06 5.31
N GLY A 102 4.92 -2.15 5.67
CA GLY A 102 3.53 -2.49 5.96
C GLY A 102 2.62 -2.02 4.83
N ILE A 103 1.46 -2.64 4.67
CA ILE A 103 0.47 -2.25 3.67
C ILE A 103 -0.91 -2.22 4.29
N GLY A 104 -1.60 -1.10 4.16
CA GLY A 104 -3.00 -0.94 4.57
C GLY A 104 -3.91 -0.75 3.36
N LEU A 105 -5.02 -1.46 3.31
CA LEU A 105 -6.04 -1.37 2.27
C LEU A 105 -7.37 -0.94 2.87
N ALA A 106 -7.97 0.12 2.34
CA ALA A 106 -9.28 0.58 2.75
C ALA A 106 -10.16 0.89 1.54
N THR A 107 -11.44 0.51 1.62
CA THR A 107 -12.42 0.73 0.55
C THR A 107 -13.48 1.74 0.98
N GLY A 108 -13.80 2.69 0.10
CA GLY A 108 -14.83 3.67 0.35
C GLY A 108 -14.96 4.73 -0.73
N GLU A 109 -15.81 5.73 -0.46
CA GLU A 109 -15.97 6.87 -1.34
C GLU A 109 -14.87 7.91 -1.15
N ALA A 110 -14.39 8.46 -2.26
CA ALA A 110 -13.53 9.62 -2.26
C ALA A 110 -13.99 10.66 -3.30
N VAL A 111 -13.62 11.90 -3.06
CA VAL A 111 -13.80 13.00 -4.01
C VAL A 111 -12.52 13.18 -4.79
N LEU A 112 -12.63 13.11 -6.09
CA LEU A 112 -11.56 13.34 -7.05
C LEU A 112 -11.72 14.75 -7.63
N GLY A 113 -10.66 15.47 -7.75
CA GLY A 113 -10.73 16.81 -8.33
C GLY A 113 -9.35 17.39 -8.64
N PHE A 114 -9.37 18.43 -9.48
CA PHE A 114 -8.21 19.26 -9.75
C PHE A 114 -8.41 20.61 -9.08
N ALA A 115 -7.50 20.99 -8.21
CA ALA A 115 -7.48 22.32 -7.63
C ALA A 115 -6.27 23.11 -8.14
N GLY A 116 -6.45 24.41 -8.32
CA GLY A 116 -5.42 25.32 -8.82
C GLY A 116 -6.04 26.46 -9.63
N ARG A 117 -5.22 27.46 -9.95
CA ARG A 117 -5.66 28.63 -10.72
C ARG A 117 -5.76 28.28 -12.21
N ALA A 118 -6.86 28.68 -12.86
CA ALA A 118 -7.02 28.54 -14.31
C ALA A 118 -5.81 29.12 -15.07
N GLY A 119 -5.23 28.33 -16.00
CA GLY A 119 -4.05 28.70 -16.76
C GLY A 119 -2.69 28.52 -16.05
N ARG A 120 -2.69 27.95 -14.84
CA ARG A 120 -1.48 27.56 -14.10
C ARG A 120 -1.53 26.08 -13.74
N ARG A 121 -0.47 25.58 -13.03
CA ARG A 121 -0.40 24.20 -12.56
C ARG A 121 -1.65 23.86 -11.73
N ARG A 122 -2.35 22.81 -12.13
CA ARG A 122 -3.41 22.17 -11.35
C ARG A 122 -2.84 20.94 -10.70
N GLU A 123 -3.15 20.77 -9.43
CA GLU A 123 -2.81 19.55 -8.71
C GLU A 123 -4.06 18.67 -8.61
N PHE A 124 -3.86 17.37 -8.76
CA PHE A 124 -4.89 16.38 -8.54
C PHE A 124 -5.05 16.16 -7.03
N PHE A 125 -6.29 16.15 -6.58
CA PHE A 125 -6.64 15.91 -5.19
C PHE A 125 -7.55 14.70 -5.09
N LEU A 126 -7.20 13.84 -4.18
CA LEU A 126 -8.00 12.74 -3.71
C LEU A 126 -8.33 13.01 -2.23
N ILE A 127 -9.60 13.16 -1.89
CA ILE A 127 -10.06 13.54 -0.55
C ILE A 127 -11.13 12.56 -0.10
N GLY A 128 -10.90 11.91 1.04
CA GLY A 128 -11.83 10.98 1.68
C GLY A 128 -11.21 10.38 2.94
N ASP A 129 -12.05 9.96 3.87
CA ASP A 129 -11.64 9.27 5.09
C ASP A 129 -10.99 7.90 4.80
N VAL A 130 -11.27 7.33 3.65
CA VAL A 130 -10.69 6.09 3.14
C VAL A 130 -9.16 6.13 3.11
N ILE A 131 -8.56 7.29 2.83
CA ILE A 131 -7.09 7.46 2.82
C ILE A 131 -6.55 7.30 4.24
N GLN A 132 -7.13 8.03 5.20
CA GLN A 132 -6.71 7.95 6.60
C GLN A 132 -6.90 6.54 7.19
N ARG A 133 -7.97 5.83 6.77
CA ARG A 133 -8.17 4.44 7.19
C ARG A 133 -7.07 3.53 6.64
N ALA A 134 -6.69 3.68 5.37
CA ALA A 134 -5.59 2.90 4.79
C ALA A 134 -4.26 3.17 5.50
N GLU A 135 -3.93 4.45 5.80
CA GLU A 135 -2.73 4.83 6.55
C GLU A 135 -2.76 4.28 7.99
N THR A 136 -3.92 4.30 8.65
CA THR A 136 -4.09 3.72 9.99
C THR A 136 -3.83 2.22 9.96
N LEU A 137 -4.43 1.50 9.02
CA LEU A 137 -4.22 0.05 8.85
C LEU A 137 -2.77 -0.26 8.57
N GLU A 138 -2.11 0.52 7.69
CA GLU A 138 -0.69 0.38 7.42
C GLU A 138 0.12 0.44 8.73
N SER A 139 -0.11 1.47 9.55
CA SER A 139 0.61 1.64 10.82
C SER A 139 0.37 0.49 11.82
N MET A 140 -0.83 -0.11 11.79
CA MET A 140 -1.20 -1.26 12.64
C MET A 140 -0.51 -2.57 12.20
N THR A 141 -0.01 -2.67 10.97
CA THR A 141 0.63 -3.90 10.47
C THR A 141 1.93 -4.27 11.22
N LYS A 142 2.41 -3.42 12.13
CA LYS A 142 3.49 -3.77 13.06
C LYS A 142 3.15 -4.98 13.93
N SER A 143 1.87 -5.22 14.19
CA SER A 143 1.35 -6.38 14.90
C SER A 143 1.01 -7.58 14.00
N GLY A 144 1.18 -7.45 12.68
CA GLY A 144 0.94 -8.53 11.71
C GLY A 144 1.84 -9.73 11.93
N ILE A 145 1.29 -10.92 11.69
CA ILE A 145 1.96 -12.20 11.93
C ILE A 145 2.36 -12.93 10.63
N SER A 146 1.84 -12.49 9.50
CA SER A 146 2.06 -13.10 8.18
C SER A 146 2.50 -12.03 7.17
N SER A 147 1.62 -11.63 6.29
CA SER A 147 1.92 -10.76 5.15
C SER A 147 2.19 -9.29 5.50
N ARG A 148 1.71 -8.83 6.67
CA ARG A 148 1.64 -7.41 7.05
C ARG A 148 0.83 -6.57 6.06
N ILE A 149 -0.23 -7.16 5.50
CA ILE A 149 -1.23 -6.51 4.66
C ILE A 149 -2.55 -6.51 5.43
N PHE A 150 -2.97 -5.35 5.91
CA PHE A 150 -4.21 -5.21 6.66
C PHE A 150 -5.30 -4.56 5.82
N VAL A 151 -6.52 -5.09 5.92
CA VAL A 151 -7.68 -4.57 5.19
C VAL A 151 -8.78 -4.14 6.17
N ASP A 152 -9.57 -3.11 5.82
CA ASP A 152 -10.76 -2.72 6.56
C ASP A 152 -11.97 -3.64 6.25
N ARG A 153 -13.06 -3.45 6.99
CA ARG A 153 -14.28 -4.25 6.82
C ARG A 153 -14.88 -4.13 5.40
N PRO A 154 -15.02 -2.93 4.79
CA PRO A 154 -15.51 -2.83 3.43
C PRO A 154 -14.65 -3.56 2.40
N THR A 155 -13.31 -3.50 2.53
CA THR A 155 -12.41 -4.25 1.66
C THR A 155 -12.58 -5.76 1.83
N TYR A 156 -12.62 -6.23 3.08
CA TYR A 156 -12.84 -7.65 3.40
C TYR A 156 -14.15 -8.15 2.79
N ASP A 157 -15.26 -7.44 3.00
CA ASP A 157 -16.59 -7.85 2.52
C ASP A 157 -16.66 -7.97 0.99
N LEU A 158 -15.82 -7.20 0.25
CA LEU A 158 -15.73 -7.25 -1.20
C LEU A 158 -14.85 -8.38 -1.75
N CYS A 159 -13.96 -8.96 -0.96
CA CYS A 159 -12.94 -9.87 -1.48
C CYS A 159 -12.80 -11.20 -0.72
N ASN A 160 -13.54 -11.42 0.37
CA ASN A 160 -13.40 -12.62 1.21
C ASN A 160 -13.76 -13.96 0.50
N ASP A 161 -14.45 -13.91 -0.64
CA ASP A 161 -14.75 -15.09 -1.45
C ASP A 161 -13.58 -15.48 -2.39
N VAL A 162 -12.58 -14.61 -2.55
CA VAL A 162 -11.49 -14.74 -3.54
C VAL A 162 -10.11 -14.68 -2.89
N ILE A 163 -9.99 -13.90 -1.81
CA ILE A 163 -8.73 -13.68 -1.09
C ILE A 163 -8.76 -14.44 0.23
N ASP A 164 -7.71 -15.20 0.50
CA ASP A 164 -7.51 -15.86 1.78
C ASP A 164 -7.04 -14.86 2.84
N PHE A 165 -7.56 -15.02 4.05
CA PHE A 165 -7.22 -14.18 5.20
C PHE A 165 -6.74 -15.05 6.36
N CYS A 166 -5.74 -14.55 7.07
CA CYS A 166 -5.27 -15.17 8.29
C CYS A 166 -6.42 -15.32 9.31
N PRO A 167 -6.41 -16.40 10.13
CA PRO A 167 -7.34 -16.52 11.25
C PRO A 167 -7.33 -15.26 12.11
N GLU A 168 -8.49 -14.94 12.71
CA GLU A 168 -8.62 -13.74 13.53
C GLU A 168 -7.47 -13.62 14.54
N LEU A 169 -6.71 -12.54 14.44
CA LEU A 169 -5.92 -12.09 15.55
C LEU A 169 -6.91 -11.70 16.64
N ALA A 170 -6.79 -12.29 17.82
CA ALA A 170 -7.59 -11.90 18.99
C ALA A 170 -7.16 -10.47 19.38
N SER A 171 -7.71 -9.46 18.71
CA SER A 171 -7.42 -8.08 18.98
C SER A 171 -8.46 -7.50 19.93
N ASN A 172 -8.01 -6.92 21.03
CA ASN A 172 -8.81 -6.02 21.87
C ASN A 172 -8.97 -4.62 21.21
N GLU A 173 -8.62 -4.49 19.94
CA GLU A 173 -8.64 -3.24 19.20
C GLU A 173 -10.07 -2.89 18.77
N PRO A 174 -10.49 -1.63 18.92
CA PRO A 174 -11.83 -1.19 18.51
C PRO A 174 -12.01 -1.13 16.99
N THR A 175 -10.93 -1.23 16.22
CA THR A 175 -10.93 -1.10 14.77
C THR A 175 -10.92 -2.49 14.13
N PHE A 176 -11.91 -2.77 13.27
CA PHE A 176 -11.92 -3.99 12.48
C PHE A 176 -10.79 -3.99 11.46
N PHE A 177 -10.01 -5.05 11.45
CA PHE A 177 -9.07 -5.36 10.37
C PHE A 177 -8.95 -6.88 10.18
N ARG A 178 -8.46 -7.28 9.00
CA ARG A 178 -8.01 -8.62 8.68
C ARG A 178 -6.65 -8.56 8.02
N GLU A 179 -5.81 -9.51 8.31
CA GLU A 179 -4.54 -9.71 7.62
C GLU A 179 -4.73 -10.65 6.44
N VAL A 180 -4.25 -10.24 5.26
CA VAL A 180 -4.27 -11.08 4.05
C VAL A 180 -3.29 -12.24 4.24
N ASP A 181 -3.72 -13.46 3.90
CA ASP A 181 -2.81 -14.60 3.80
C ASP A 181 -2.14 -14.59 2.42
N ASP A 182 -0.83 -14.43 2.40
CA ASP A 182 -0.04 -14.39 1.15
C ASP A 182 0.59 -15.74 0.81
N GLY A 183 0.33 -16.75 1.64
CA GLY A 183 0.81 -18.10 1.44
C GLY A 183 2.34 -18.28 1.64
N CYS A 184 2.98 -17.33 2.36
CA CYS A 184 4.41 -17.38 2.67
C CYS A 184 4.71 -18.00 4.01
#